data_6ffe8d213a5eb2b208a24fdce4173f08
#
_entry.id   6ffe8d213a5eb2b208a24fdce4173f08
#
_cell.length_a   1.000
_cell.length_b   1.000
_cell.length_c   1.000
_cell.angle_alpha   90.00
_cell.angle_beta   90.00
_cell.angle_gamma   90.00
#
_symmetry.space_group_name_H-M   'P 1'
#
loop_
_entity.id
_entity.type
_entity.pdbx_description
1 polymer ?
#
loop_
_entity_poly.entity_id
_entity_poly.type
_entity_poly.pdbx_seq_one_letter_code
_entity_poly.pdbx_strand_id
1 'polypeptide(L)'
;MAKQDEQRLLVKIATLYYLEGRKQSDIAQLLSLSQSFVSRAITRCQKEGVVKISVVQPSNIFLKLEKGLEDRYGLKQAVVVDTEEEASDHTIKRAIGSAAAHYLETRLRPKDLIGVSSWSSTIRAMVDEVHAQNLKASGVIQLLGGVGPNGNVQATILTQTLAQRLNCDAWLLPSQSIEGSM
;
A
#
# COMPACT_ATOMS: atom_id res chain seq x y z
N MET A 1 -9.56 -25.00 -40.64
CA MET A 1 -8.23 -24.38 -40.46
C MET A 1 -7.28 -25.41 -39.87
N ALA A 2 -6.11 -25.60 -40.47
CA ALA A 2 -5.13 -26.54 -39.96
C ALA A 2 -4.66 -26.04 -38.58
N LYS A 3 -4.37 -26.94 -37.62
CA LYS A 3 -3.90 -26.62 -36.26
C LYS A 3 -2.69 -25.66 -36.25
N GLN A 4 -1.86 -25.73 -37.30
CA GLN A 4 -0.73 -24.81 -37.50
C GLN A 4 -1.15 -23.37 -37.82
N ASP A 5 -2.23 -23.15 -38.57
CA ASP A 5 -2.70 -21.80 -38.93
C ASP A 5 -3.32 -21.11 -37.72
N GLU A 6 -3.99 -21.88 -36.85
CA GLU A 6 -4.55 -21.37 -35.59
C GLU A 6 -3.44 -20.96 -34.64
N GLN A 7 -2.38 -21.75 -34.47
CA GLN A 7 -1.23 -21.39 -33.66
C GLN A 7 -0.52 -20.14 -34.18
N ARG A 8 -0.32 -20.01 -35.48
CA ARG A 8 0.27 -18.80 -36.10
C ARG A 8 -0.56 -17.56 -35.77
N LEU A 9 -1.89 -17.67 -35.87
CA LEU A 9 -2.80 -16.57 -35.54
C LEU A 9 -2.68 -16.17 -34.05
N LEU A 10 -2.65 -17.14 -33.13
CA LEU A 10 -2.44 -16.87 -31.71
C LEU A 10 -1.13 -16.15 -31.44
N VAL A 11 -0.02 -16.62 -32.03
CA VAL A 11 1.29 -15.96 -31.92
C VAL A 11 1.24 -14.54 -32.45
N LYS A 12 0.63 -14.32 -33.61
CA LYS A 12 0.50 -12.97 -34.20
C LYS A 12 -0.31 -12.02 -33.31
N ILE A 13 -1.44 -12.46 -32.77
CA ILE A 13 -2.25 -11.66 -31.83
C ILE A 13 -1.43 -11.36 -30.56
N ALA A 14 -0.73 -12.35 -30.03
CA ALA A 14 0.12 -12.18 -28.83
C ALA A 14 1.25 -11.17 -29.06
N THR A 15 1.94 -11.24 -30.21
CA THR A 15 2.99 -10.28 -30.57
C THR A 15 2.45 -8.85 -30.65
N LEU A 16 1.34 -8.65 -31.36
CA LEU A 16 0.71 -7.33 -31.49
C LEU A 16 0.27 -6.76 -30.14
N TYR A 17 -0.24 -7.59 -29.25
CA TYR A 17 -0.74 -7.15 -27.94
C TYR A 17 0.37 -6.93 -26.93
N TYR A 18 1.25 -7.94 -26.72
CA TYR A 18 2.25 -7.92 -25.63
C TYR A 18 3.56 -7.25 -26.00
N LEU A 19 4.00 -7.33 -27.24
CA LEU A 19 5.28 -6.75 -27.67
C LEU A 19 5.11 -5.38 -28.32
N GLU A 20 4.05 -5.20 -29.15
CA GLU A 20 3.79 -3.94 -29.82
C GLU A 20 2.84 -3.01 -29.04
N GLY A 21 2.22 -3.49 -27.94
CA GLY A 21 1.33 -2.68 -27.09
C GLY A 21 0.04 -2.22 -27.76
N ARG A 22 -0.42 -2.89 -28.83
CA ARG A 22 -1.64 -2.49 -29.56
C ARG A 22 -2.91 -2.78 -28.75
N LYS A 23 -3.91 -1.93 -28.91
CA LYS A 23 -5.24 -2.17 -28.30
C LYS A 23 -5.95 -3.33 -29.01
N GLN A 24 -6.80 -4.04 -28.29
CA GLN A 24 -7.56 -5.17 -28.83
C GLN A 24 -8.45 -4.77 -30.02
N SER A 25 -9.02 -3.57 -30.02
CA SER A 25 -9.77 -2.99 -31.13
C SER A 25 -8.95 -2.88 -32.43
N ASP A 26 -7.71 -2.39 -32.29
CA ASP A 26 -6.82 -2.14 -33.42
C ASP A 26 -6.32 -3.46 -34.02
N ILE A 27 -6.05 -4.45 -33.17
CA ILE A 27 -5.72 -5.82 -33.59
C ILE A 27 -6.89 -6.47 -34.31
N ALA A 28 -8.12 -6.29 -33.82
CA ALA A 28 -9.33 -6.80 -34.45
C ALA A 28 -9.51 -6.22 -35.85
N GLN A 29 -9.34 -4.91 -36.01
CA GLN A 29 -9.41 -4.22 -37.29
C GLN A 29 -8.30 -4.68 -38.22
N LEU A 30 -7.05 -4.73 -37.76
CA LEU A 30 -5.89 -5.12 -38.58
C LEU A 30 -6.01 -6.55 -39.13
N LEU A 31 -6.56 -7.47 -38.33
CA LEU A 31 -6.67 -8.88 -38.70
C LEU A 31 -8.04 -9.27 -39.24
N SER A 32 -8.96 -8.29 -39.41
CA SER A 32 -10.36 -8.52 -39.84
C SER A 32 -11.08 -9.54 -38.94
N LEU A 33 -10.90 -9.40 -37.63
CA LEU A 33 -11.49 -10.24 -36.58
C LEU A 33 -12.44 -9.43 -35.72
N SER A 34 -13.30 -10.10 -34.94
CA SER A 34 -14.07 -9.41 -33.91
C SER A 34 -13.21 -9.14 -32.68
N GLN A 35 -13.46 -8.04 -31.97
CA GLN A 35 -12.75 -7.72 -30.72
C GLN A 35 -12.93 -8.82 -29.66
N SER A 36 -14.12 -9.42 -29.59
CA SER A 36 -14.40 -10.55 -28.69
C SER A 36 -13.56 -11.80 -29.02
N PHE A 37 -13.25 -12.03 -30.29
CA PHE A 37 -12.35 -13.09 -30.72
C PHE A 37 -10.92 -12.79 -30.25
N VAL A 38 -10.43 -11.56 -30.48
CA VAL A 38 -9.09 -11.14 -30.05
C VAL A 38 -8.93 -11.27 -28.52
N SER A 39 -9.93 -10.84 -27.75
CA SER A 39 -9.92 -10.96 -26.28
C SER A 39 -9.80 -12.43 -25.82
N ARG A 40 -10.61 -13.33 -26.41
CA ARG A 40 -10.51 -14.76 -26.11
C ARG A 40 -9.17 -15.38 -26.54
N ALA A 41 -8.65 -14.95 -27.69
CA ALA A 41 -7.37 -15.41 -28.20
C ALA A 41 -6.21 -15.01 -27.24
N ILE A 42 -6.21 -13.79 -26.72
CA ILE A 42 -5.22 -13.33 -25.72
C ILE A 42 -5.26 -14.19 -24.45
N THR A 43 -6.45 -14.44 -23.91
CA THR A 43 -6.62 -15.32 -22.74
C THR A 43 -6.12 -16.75 -23.05
N ARG A 44 -6.41 -17.24 -24.24
CA ARG A 44 -5.99 -18.57 -24.71
C ARG A 44 -4.47 -18.66 -24.88
N CYS A 45 -3.80 -17.60 -25.37
CA CYS A 45 -2.35 -17.55 -25.45
C CYS A 45 -1.64 -17.77 -24.11
N GLN A 46 -2.19 -17.21 -23.03
CA GLN A 46 -1.68 -17.48 -21.68
C GLN A 46 -1.94 -18.91 -21.22
N LYS A 47 -3.17 -19.40 -21.44
CA LYS A 47 -3.58 -20.75 -21.02
C LYS A 47 -2.83 -21.86 -21.75
N GLU A 48 -2.53 -21.69 -23.03
CA GLU A 48 -1.81 -22.66 -23.86
C GLU A 48 -0.28 -22.48 -23.84
N GLY A 49 0.23 -21.52 -23.03
CA GLY A 49 1.66 -21.29 -22.87
C GLY A 49 2.35 -20.62 -24.07
N VAL A 50 1.58 -20.07 -25.04
CA VAL A 50 2.10 -19.22 -26.13
C VAL A 50 2.74 -17.95 -25.56
N VAL A 51 2.19 -17.44 -24.46
CA VAL A 51 2.71 -16.31 -23.70
C VAL A 51 2.98 -16.75 -22.27
N LYS A 52 4.17 -16.44 -21.77
CA LYS A 52 4.53 -16.58 -20.36
C LYS A 52 4.71 -15.19 -19.78
N ILE A 53 3.91 -14.84 -18.78
CA ILE A 53 4.03 -13.59 -18.05
C ILE A 53 4.75 -13.91 -16.74
N SER A 54 5.83 -13.23 -16.46
CA SER A 54 6.51 -13.28 -15.17
C SER A 54 6.52 -11.89 -14.56
N VAL A 55 6.16 -11.83 -13.28
CA VAL A 55 6.32 -10.61 -12.48
C VAL A 55 7.63 -10.75 -11.73
N VAL A 56 8.59 -9.89 -12.05
CA VAL A 56 9.84 -9.82 -11.30
C VAL A 56 9.55 -9.06 -10.01
N GLN A 57 9.63 -9.77 -8.90
CA GLN A 57 9.43 -9.19 -7.59
C GLN A 57 10.77 -8.65 -7.08
N PRO A 58 10.88 -7.36 -6.74
CA PRO A 58 12.07 -6.84 -6.05
C PRO A 58 12.31 -7.58 -4.74
N SER A 59 13.57 -7.72 -4.34
CA SER A 59 13.97 -8.48 -3.14
C SER A 59 13.36 -7.97 -1.84
N ASN A 60 12.97 -6.69 -1.81
CA ASN A 60 12.38 -6.02 -0.64
C ASN A 60 10.85 -6.01 -0.61
N ILE A 61 10.17 -6.80 -1.46
CA ILE A 61 8.70 -6.90 -1.50
C ILE A 61 8.27 -8.33 -1.19
N PHE A 62 7.53 -8.50 -0.11
CA PHE A 62 7.17 -9.80 0.45
C PHE A 62 5.70 -10.18 0.21
N LEU A 63 5.22 -10.05 -1.04
CA LEU A 63 3.79 -10.26 -1.40
C LEU A 63 3.20 -11.59 -0.89
N LYS A 64 3.99 -12.66 -0.83
CA LYS A 64 3.50 -13.96 -0.32
C LYS A 64 3.23 -13.92 1.18
N LEU A 65 4.10 -13.24 1.94
CA LEU A 65 3.92 -13.07 3.39
C LEU A 65 2.76 -12.12 3.69
N GLU A 66 2.69 -11.00 2.96
CA GLU A 66 1.58 -10.04 3.06
C GLU A 66 0.24 -10.73 2.80
N LYS A 67 0.13 -11.47 1.69
CA LYS A 67 -1.07 -12.23 1.35
C LYS A 67 -1.41 -13.29 2.42
N GLY A 68 -0.41 -13.99 2.95
CA GLY A 68 -0.60 -14.97 4.02
C GLY A 68 -1.15 -14.33 5.30
N LEU A 69 -0.69 -13.12 5.67
CA LEU A 69 -1.20 -12.36 6.80
C LEU A 69 -2.64 -11.86 6.55
N GLU A 70 -2.90 -11.34 5.36
CA GLU A 70 -4.23 -10.87 4.95
C GLU A 70 -5.26 -12.00 5.05
N ASP A 71 -4.96 -13.15 4.46
CA ASP A 71 -5.87 -14.31 4.44
C ASP A 71 -6.08 -14.90 5.85
N ARG A 72 -5.02 -14.99 6.66
CA ARG A 72 -5.10 -15.59 7.99
C ARG A 72 -5.86 -14.72 8.99
N TYR A 73 -5.71 -13.41 8.92
CA TYR A 73 -6.26 -12.47 9.89
C TYR A 73 -7.42 -11.63 9.36
N GLY A 74 -7.85 -11.87 8.12
CA GLY A 74 -8.93 -11.09 7.48
C GLY A 74 -8.58 -9.62 7.28
N LEU A 75 -7.30 -9.31 7.05
CA LEU A 75 -6.82 -7.94 6.85
C LEU A 75 -7.14 -7.48 5.43
N LYS A 76 -7.46 -6.21 5.28
CA LYS A 76 -7.63 -5.60 3.94
C LYS A 76 -6.30 -5.41 3.23
N GLN A 77 -5.25 -5.16 3.98
CA GLN A 77 -3.89 -4.99 3.48
C GLN A 77 -2.90 -5.25 4.61
N ALA A 78 -1.80 -5.91 4.28
CA ALA A 78 -0.61 -6.04 5.11
C ALA A 78 0.59 -5.47 4.34
N VAL A 79 1.57 -4.93 5.03
CA VAL A 79 2.85 -4.47 4.47
C VAL A 79 3.96 -5.10 5.28
N VAL A 80 4.82 -5.85 4.62
CA VAL A 80 6.00 -6.50 5.25
C VAL A 80 7.25 -5.75 4.81
N VAL A 81 8.01 -5.28 5.79
CA VAL A 81 9.28 -4.58 5.56
C VAL A 81 10.46 -5.50 5.81
N ASP A 82 11.52 -5.31 5.04
CA ASP A 82 12.78 -6.01 5.21
C ASP A 82 13.67 -5.28 6.21
N THR A 83 14.39 -6.05 7.02
CA THR A 83 15.42 -5.54 7.94
C THR A 83 16.57 -6.55 7.97
N GLU A 84 17.77 -6.08 8.28
CA GLU A 84 18.90 -6.98 8.52
C GLU A 84 18.62 -7.95 9.67
N GLU A 85 19.20 -9.16 9.63
CA GLU A 85 18.92 -10.23 10.59
C GLU A 85 19.20 -9.83 12.05
N GLU A 86 20.21 -9.00 12.29
CA GLU A 86 20.57 -8.47 13.60
C GLU A 86 20.18 -6.98 13.79
N ALA A 87 19.16 -6.51 13.08
CA ALA A 87 18.74 -5.13 13.17
C ALA A 87 18.31 -4.76 14.60
N SER A 88 18.72 -3.59 15.05
CA SER A 88 18.30 -3.07 16.36
C SER A 88 16.79 -2.78 16.35
N ASP A 89 16.17 -2.81 17.53
CA ASP A 89 14.77 -2.44 17.73
C ASP A 89 14.44 -1.04 17.15
N HIS A 90 15.37 -0.09 17.25
CA HIS A 90 15.25 1.22 16.65
C HIS A 90 15.21 1.15 15.10
N THR A 91 16.07 0.34 14.47
CA THR A 91 16.11 0.15 13.03
C THR A 91 14.81 -0.49 12.51
N ILE A 92 14.32 -1.52 13.22
CA ILE A 92 13.05 -2.19 12.90
C ILE A 92 11.88 -1.21 12.98
N LYS A 93 11.78 -0.45 14.07
CA LYS A 93 10.71 0.56 14.26
C LYS A 93 10.76 1.64 13.18
N ARG A 94 11.94 2.07 12.77
CA ARG A 94 12.11 3.05 11.70
C ARG A 94 11.66 2.50 10.35
N ALA A 95 12.02 1.26 10.01
CA ALA A 95 11.58 0.61 8.78
C ALA A 95 10.05 0.48 8.72
N ILE A 96 9.43 0.01 9.81
CA ILE A 96 7.97 -0.08 9.94
C ILE A 96 7.35 1.32 9.87
N GLY A 97 7.93 2.30 10.55
CA GLY A 97 7.47 3.69 10.57
C GLY A 97 7.46 4.31 9.17
N SER A 98 8.53 4.13 8.41
CA SER A 98 8.64 4.62 7.04
C SER A 98 7.59 4.00 6.11
N ALA A 99 7.39 2.68 6.18
CA ALA A 99 6.34 2.00 5.42
C ALA A 99 4.93 2.47 5.81
N ALA A 100 4.69 2.67 7.12
CA ALA A 100 3.42 3.16 7.62
C ALA A 100 3.14 4.61 7.20
N ALA A 101 4.16 5.48 7.18
CA ALA A 101 4.06 6.85 6.69
C ALA A 101 3.68 6.87 5.20
N HIS A 102 4.37 6.10 4.38
CA HIS A 102 4.04 5.95 2.96
C HIS A 102 2.61 5.43 2.74
N TYR A 103 2.20 4.43 3.53
CA TYR A 103 0.83 3.90 3.47
C TYR A 103 -0.20 4.98 3.82
N LEU A 104 0.02 5.74 4.90
CA LEU A 104 -0.83 6.85 5.29
C LEU A 104 -0.93 7.89 4.17
N GLU A 105 0.19 8.34 3.63
CA GLU A 105 0.26 9.36 2.58
C GLU A 105 -0.47 8.96 1.31
N THR A 106 -0.39 7.68 0.92
CA THR A 106 -1.04 7.17 -0.30
C THR A 106 -2.54 6.91 -0.14
N ARG A 107 -3.04 6.80 1.11
CA ARG A 107 -4.46 6.50 1.40
C ARG A 107 -5.25 7.68 1.93
N LEU A 108 -4.56 8.67 2.49
CA LEU A 108 -5.18 9.82 3.12
C LEU A 108 -6.05 10.61 2.14
N ARG A 109 -7.24 10.96 2.60
CA ARG A 109 -8.21 11.80 1.87
C ARG A 109 -8.41 13.13 2.62
N PRO A 110 -8.74 14.21 1.93
CA PRO A 110 -8.90 15.54 2.55
C PRO A 110 -9.95 15.63 3.68
N LYS A 111 -10.87 14.67 3.75
CA LYS A 111 -11.94 14.63 4.77
C LYS A 111 -11.66 13.63 5.89
N ASP A 112 -10.54 12.91 5.83
CA ASP A 112 -10.23 11.91 6.83
C ASP A 112 -9.84 12.58 8.15
N LEU A 113 -10.33 12.00 9.24
CA LEU A 113 -9.98 12.34 10.61
C LEU A 113 -9.11 11.22 11.15
N ILE A 114 -7.92 11.55 11.63
CA ILE A 114 -6.91 10.57 12.04
C ILE A 114 -6.83 10.50 13.54
N GLY A 115 -7.20 9.36 14.10
CA GLY A 115 -6.96 9.07 15.52
C GLY A 115 -5.55 8.49 15.71
N VAL A 116 -4.77 9.07 16.63
CA VAL A 116 -3.41 8.61 16.92
C VAL A 116 -3.26 8.21 18.39
N SER A 117 -2.67 7.02 18.62
CA SER A 117 -2.23 6.58 19.94
C SER A 117 -0.82 7.11 20.20
N SER A 118 -0.66 7.83 21.30
CA SER A 118 0.56 8.59 21.60
C SER A 118 1.67 7.79 22.29
N TRP A 119 1.43 6.50 22.57
CA TRP A 119 2.30 5.67 23.43
C TRP A 119 3.23 4.73 22.66
N SER A 120 3.25 4.78 21.35
CA SER A 120 4.04 3.88 20.53
C SER A 120 5.26 4.56 19.93
N SER A 121 6.45 4.03 20.22
CA SER A 121 7.69 4.46 19.56
C SER A 121 7.69 4.18 18.07
N THR A 122 6.94 3.16 17.63
CA THR A 122 6.75 2.86 16.19
C THR A 122 5.86 3.91 15.52
N ILE A 123 4.78 4.37 16.20
CA ILE A 123 3.95 5.48 15.70
C ILE A 123 4.76 6.77 15.66
N ARG A 124 5.63 7.02 16.64
CA ARG A 124 6.57 8.14 16.60
C ARG A 124 7.46 8.06 15.35
N ALA A 125 8.07 6.91 15.10
CA ALA A 125 8.89 6.71 13.90
C ALA A 125 8.09 6.95 12.61
N MET A 126 6.82 6.53 12.54
CA MET A 126 5.93 6.87 11.42
C MET A 126 5.72 8.37 11.29
N VAL A 127 5.38 9.05 12.38
CA VAL A 127 5.16 10.52 12.37
C VAL A 127 6.41 11.25 11.91
N ASP A 128 7.60 10.82 12.33
CA ASP A 128 8.87 11.43 11.93
C ASP A 128 9.17 11.26 10.43
N GLU A 129 8.62 10.25 9.77
CA GLU A 129 8.80 9.97 8.33
C GLU A 129 7.66 10.54 7.44
N VAL A 130 6.59 11.09 8.00
CA VAL A 130 5.52 11.73 7.21
C VAL A 130 6.02 13.04 6.57
N HIS A 131 5.96 13.14 5.25
CA HIS A 131 6.44 14.30 4.46
C HIS A 131 5.34 14.86 3.53
N ALA A 132 4.14 14.87 3.97
CA ALA A 132 2.93 15.16 3.20
C ALA A 132 2.78 16.64 2.80
N GLN A 133 3.70 17.20 2.02
CA GLN A 133 3.71 18.63 1.63
C GLN A 133 2.41 19.10 0.93
N ASN A 134 1.67 18.20 0.29
CA ASN A 134 0.45 18.52 -0.48
C ASN A 134 -0.80 17.78 0.03
N LEU A 135 -0.71 17.05 1.13
CA LEU A 135 -1.84 16.33 1.72
C LEU A 135 -2.48 17.20 2.79
N LYS A 136 -3.80 17.09 2.90
CA LYS A 136 -4.57 17.78 3.93
C LYS A 136 -5.58 16.79 4.51
N ALA A 137 -5.45 16.49 5.80
CA ALA A 137 -6.48 15.79 6.56
C ALA A 137 -7.53 16.77 7.09
N SER A 138 -8.64 16.25 7.58
CA SER A 138 -9.63 17.05 8.30
C SER A 138 -9.12 17.42 9.70
N GLY A 139 -8.38 16.53 10.34
CA GLY A 139 -7.78 16.76 11.64
C GLY A 139 -7.09 15.53 12.20
N VAL A 140 -6.31 15.71 13.25
CA VAL A 140 -5.66 14.63 14.02
C VAL A 140 -6.20 14.67 15.47
N ILE A 141 -6.69 13.53 15.96
CA ILE A 141 -7.23 13.37 17.31
C ILE A 141 -6.30 12.52 18.15
N GLN A 142 -5.96 13.00 19.32
CA GLN A 142 -5.32 12.22 20.35
C GLN A 142 -6.32 11.21 20.95
N LEU A 143 -6.06 9.90 20.83
CA LEU A 143 -6.97 8.85 21.30
C LEU A 143 -6.77 8.50 22.79
N LEU A 144 -5.56 8.71 23.32
CA LEU A 144 -5.20 8.39 24.68
C LEU A 144 -4.56 9.60 25.35
N GLY A 145 -4.91 9.84 26.60
CA GLY A 145 -4.27 10.84 27.44
C GLY A 145 -2.83 10.45 27.83
N GLY A 146 -2.21 11.24 28.68
CA GLY A 146 -0.84 10.99 29.14
C GLY A 146 -0.73 9.89 30.20
N VAL A 147 0.43 9.25 30.31
CA VAL A 147 0.79 8.34 31.41
C VAL A 147 2.04 8.88 32.12
N GLY A 148 1.95 9.01 33.44
CA GLY A 148 3.02 9.53 34.27
C GLY A 148 3.21 11.05 34.17
N PRO A 149 4.21 11.61 34.85
CA PRO A 149 4.38 13.05 35.08
C PRO A 149 4.52 13.89 33.80
N ASN A 150 5.13 13.33 32.76
CA ASN A 150 5.35 14.00 31.47
C ASN A 150 4.54 13.39 30.32
N GLY A 151 3.65 12.45 30.61
CA GLY A 151 2.95 11.68 29.60
C GLY A 151 2.06 12.54 28.70
N ASN A 152 1.32 13.48 29.28
CA ASN A 152 0.48 14.40 28.51
C ASN A 152 1.27 15.27 27.54
N VAL A 153 2.46 15.74 27.93
CA VAL A 153 3.33 16.55 27.07
C VAL A 153 3.80 15.73 25.86
N GLN A 154 4.27 14.52 26.10
CA GLN A 154 4.74 13.62 25.02
C GLN A 154 3.63 13.26 24.04
N ALA A 155 2.45 12.93 24.55
CA ALA A 155 1.27 12.62 23.76
C ALA A 155 0.80 13.81 22.91
N THR A 156 0.78 14.98 23.51
CA THR A 156 0.42 16.25 22.84
C THR A 156 1.39 16.56 21.71
N ILE A 157 2.70 16.48 21.96
CA ILE A 157 3.74 16.76 20.96
C ILE A 157 3.57 15.85 19.74
N LEU A 158 3.36 14.54 19.93
CA LEU A 158 3.21 13.60 18.82
C LEU A 158 1.98 13.95 17.95
N THR A 159 0.84 14.20 18.57
CA THR A 159 -0.41 14.56 17.90
C THR A 159 -0.27 15.87 17.12
N GLN A 160 0.32 16.89 17.75
CA GLN A 160 0.57 18.20 17.14
C GLN A 160 1.56 18.08 15.97
N THR A 161 2.64 17.29 16.10
CA THR A 161 3.61 17.08 15.04
C THR A 161 2.96 16.47 13.82
N LEU A 162 2.12 15.42 14.00
CA LEU A 162 1.40 14.81 12.88
C LEU A 162 0.43 15.79 12.23
N ALA A 163 -0.34 16.53 13.01
CA ALA A 163 -1.28 17.53 12.50
C ALA A 163 -0.56 18.63 11.71
N GLN A 164 0.57 19.12 12.20
CA GLN A 164 1.40 20.10 11.50
C GLN A 164 1.90 19.56 10.16
N ARG A 165 2.39 18.32 10.11
CA ARG A 165 2.86 17.68 8.87
C ARG A 165 1.74 17.46 7.86
N LEU A 166 0.51 17.22 8.33
CA LEU A 166 -0.68 17.04 7.50
C LEU A 166 -1.45 18.33 7.25
N ASN A 167 -0.92 19.48 7.70
CA ASN A 167 -1.52 20.81 7.54
C ASN A 167 -2.99 20.87 7.97
N CYS A 168 -3.28 20.36 9.19
CA CYS A 168 -4.62 20.31 9.77
C CYS A 168 -4.60 20.59 11.28
N ASP A 169 -5.78 20.68 11.89
CA ASP A 169 -5.94 20.92 13.32
C ASP A 169 -5.64 19.65 14.15
N ALA A 170 -5.09 19.86 15.37
CA ALA A 170 -4.90 18.84 16.38
C ALA A 170 -5.95 18.94 17.47
N TRP A 171 -6.65 17.86 17.76
CA TRP A 171 -7.58 17.76 18.87
C TRP A 171 -6.95 16.93 19.99
N LEU A 172 -6.69 17.58 21.10
CA LEU A 172 -5.94 17.01 22.20
C LEU A 172 -6.89 16.52 23.29
N LEU A 173 -6.50 15.44 23.98
CA LEU A 173 -7.20 14.91 25.13
C LEU A 173 -6.43 15.28 26.40
N PRO A 174 -6.80 16.35 27.14
CA PRO A 174 -6.07 16.84 28.29
C PRO A 174 -6.41 16.04 29.56
N SER A 175 -6.37 14.71 29.48
CA SER A 175 -6.65 13.82 30.62
C SER A 175 -5.52 12.79 30.76
N GLN A 176 -5.46 12.14 31.93
CA GLN A 176 -4.59 10.97 32.13
C GLN A 176 -5.25 9.74 31.52
N SER A 177 -4.43 8.82 30.98
CA SER A 177 -4.93 7.56 30.41
C SER A 177 -5.41 6.57 31.47
N ILE A 178 -4.93 6.74 32.70
CA ILE A 178 -5.29 5.90 33.87
C ILE A 178 -5.68 6.84 34.99
N GLU A 179 -6.95 6.83 35.35
CA GLU A 179 -7.44 7.47 36.56
C GLU A 179 -7.46 6.40 37.69
N GLY A 180 -6.78 6.67 38.79
CA GLY A 180 -6.91 5.86 39.99
C GLY A 180 -8.31 5.98 40.56
N SER A 181 -9.00 4.88 40.85
CA SER A 181 -10.19 4.91 41.67
C SER A 181 -9.82 5.45 43.04
N MET A 182 -10.46 6.51 43.47
CA MET A 182 -10.44 6.94 44.90
C MET A 182 -11.18 5.94 45.79
#